data_5a4df9642275310134028eab72b1cae4
#
_entry.id   5a4df9642275310134028eab72b1cae4
#
_cell.length_a   1.000
_cell.length_b   1.000
_cell.length_c   1.000
_cell.angle_alpha   90.00
_cell.angle_beta   90.00
_cell.angle_gamma   90.00
#
_symmetry.space_group_name_H-M   'P 1'
#
loop_
_entity.id
_entity.type
_entity.pdbx_description
1 polymer ?
#
loop_
_entity_poly.entity_id
_entity_poly.type
_entity_poly.pdbx_seq_one_letter_code
_entity_poly.pdbx_strand_id
1 'polypeptide(L)'
;KPMIPILQKPVMEFLLELLREHGFTEIMVNVSHLAEEIENYFRDGQRFGVEIAYSFEGRIEDGELIGDAMGSAGGLKKIQNFQRFLDDTFVVLCGDALVDLDLTEAVKRHKAKGALASLITKRVPRDQVSSYGVVVTDEDGRVRSFQEKPEVDDAASDMINTGIYIFEPEVLDFV
;
A
#
# COMPACT_ATOMS: atom_id res chain seq x y z
N LYS A 1 0.83 14.17 1.96
CA LYS A 1 1.29 13.79 0.61
C LYS A 1 0.16 13.26 -0.29
N PRO A 2 -0.78 12.39 0.14
CA PRO A 2 -1.89 11.89 -0.70
C PRO A 2 -2.73 12.97 -1.36
N MET A 3 -2.81 14.15 -0.71
CA MET A 3 -3.57 15.32 -1.18
C MET A 3 -2.76 16.28 -2.07
N ILE A 4 -1.51 15.95 -2.43
CA ILE A 4 -0.73 16.78 -3.36
C ILE A 4 -1.43 16.79 -4.73
N PRO A 5 -1.75 17.98 -5.29
CA PRO A 5 -2.46 18.05 -6.55
C PRO A 5 -1.54 17.77 -7.73
N ILE A 6 -1.95 16.87 -8.61
CA ILE A 6 -1.37 16.63 -9.93
C ILE A 6 -2.50 16.81 -10.95
N LEU A 7 -2.30 17.65 -11.96
CA LEU A 7 -3.34 17.96 -12.96
C LEU A 7 -4.71 18.30 -12.32
N GLN A 8 -4.68 19.10 -11.25
CA GLN A 8 -5.85 19.61 -10.51
C GLN A 8 -6.62 18.59 -9.65
N LYS A 9 -6.13 17.37 -9.49
CA LYS A 9 -6.71 16.37 -8.57
C LYS A 9 -5.62 15.74 -7.66
N PRO A 10 -5.98 15.31 -6.43
CA PRO A 10 -5.02 14.68 -5.52
C PRO A 10 -4.39 13.42 -6.10
N VAL A 11 -3.13 13.14 -5.73
CA VAL A 11 -2.45 11.88 -6.11
C VAL A 11 -3.29 10.65 -5.78
N MET A 12 -3.91 10.62 -4.60
CA MET A 12 -4.74 9.49 -4.17
C MET A 12 -5.96 9.25 -5.09
N GLU A 13 -6.47 10.28 -5.78
CA GLU A 13 -7.58 10.09 -6.73
C GLU A 13 -7.16 9.22 -7.93
N PHE A 14 -5.92 9.36 -8.42
CA PHE A 14 -5.40 8.48 -9.47
C PHE A 14 -5.30 7.02 -9.00
N LEU A 15 -4.97 6.79 -7.72
CA LEU A 15 -4.97 5.44 -7.15
C LEU A 15 -6.38 4.85 -7.08
N LEU A 16 -7.39 5.65 -6.69
CA LEU A 16 -8.78 5.20 -6.68
C LEU A 16 -9.29 4.85 -8.08
N GLU A 17 -8.92 5.66 -9.09
CA GLU A 17 -9.23 5.37 -10.48
C GLU A 17 -8.60 4.05 -10.93
N LEU A 18 -7.31 3.83 -10.65
CA LEU A 18 -6.60 2.58 -10.96
C LEU A 18 -7.27 1.39 -10.26
N LEU A 19 -7.54 1.48 -8.97
CA LEU A 19 -8.18 0.42 -8.20
C LEU A 19 -9.55 0.06 -8.80
N ARG A 20 -10.39 1.05 -9.06
CA ARG A 20 -11.72 0.86 -9.67
C ARG A 20 -11.61 0.20 -11.05
N GLU A 21 -10.68 0.64 -11.92
CA GLU A 21 -10.49 0.07 -13.24
C GLU A 21 -10.13 -1.42 -13.22
N HIS A 22 -9.46 -1.85 -12.15
CA HIS A 22 -9.11 -3.25 -11.90
C HIS A 22 -10.11 -4.01 -11.00
N GLY A 23 -11.28 -3.40 -10.72
CA GLY A 23 -12.37 -4.04 -9.98
C GLY A 23 -12.23 -4.03 -8.46
N PHE A 24 -11.27 -3.29 -7.90
CA PHE A 24 -11.17 -3.06 -6.46
C PHE A 24 -12.06 -1.89 -6.07
N THR A 25 -13.25 -2.19 -5.57
CA THR A 25 -14.27 -1.18 -5.25
C THR A 25 -14.49 -0.98 -3.76
N GLU A 26 -14.06 -1.91 -2.92
CA GLU A 26 -14.11 -1.80 -1.47
C GLU A 26 -12.72 -1.40 -0.96
N ILE A 27 -12.61 -0.20 -0.40
CA ILE A 27 -11.32 0.42 -0.07
C ILE A 27 -11.29 0.84 1.39
N MET A 28 -10.28 0.38 2.11
CA MET A 28 -9.97 0.86 3.45
C MET A 28 -8.82 1.85 3.38
N VAL A 29 -9.05 3.07 3.81
CA VAL A 29 -8.01 4.11 3.88
C VAL A 29 -7.54 4.25 5.32
N ASN A 30 -6.28 3.90 5.55
CA ASN A 30 -5.64 4.07 6.84
C ASN A 30 -5.08 5.48 6.95
N VAL A 31 -5.59 6.27 7.90
CA VAL A 31 -5.27 7.69 8.07
C VAL A 31 -4.71 7.97 9.45
N SER A 32 -3.83 8.95 9.55
CA SER A 32 -3.26 9.41 10.82
C SER A 32 -3.19 10.95 10.83
N HIS A 33 -2.23 11.51 10.11
CA HIS A 33 -2.04 12.95 10.01
C HIS A 33 -2.97 13.55 8.94
N LEU A 34 -3.63 14.66 9.26
CA LEU A 34 -4.59 15.38 8.39
C LEU A 34 -5.72 14.47 7.86
N ALA A 35 -6.21 13.56 8.71
CA ALA A 35 -7.28 12.63 8.37
C ALA A 35 -8.51 13.33 7.81
N GLU A 36 -8.93 14.43 8.46
CA GLU A 36 -10.12 15.21 8.06
C GLU A 36 -10.04 15.76 6.62
N GLU A 37 -8.86 16.16 6.15
CA GLU A 37 -8.70 16.65 4.77
C GLU A 37 -8.97 15.54 3.76
N ILE A 38 -8.50 14.33 4.03
CA ILE A 38 -8.72 13.15 3.20
C ILE A 38 -10.19 12.76 3.23
N GLU A 39 -10.76 12.61 4.43
CA GLU A 39 -12.16 12.22 4.63
C GLU A 39 -13.13 13.24 4.00
N ASN A 40 -12.88 14.54 4.17
CA ASN A 40 -13.71 15.60 3.59
C ASN A 40 -13.67 15.59 2.06
N TYR A 41 -12.55 15.25 1.46
CA TYR A 41 -12.41 15.21 0.00
C TYR A 41 -13.02 13.94 -0.58
N PHE A 42 -12.65 12.77 -0.08
CA PHE A 42 -13.04 11.49 -0.67
C PHE A 42 -14.38 10.96 -0.16
N ARG A 43 -14.79 11.34 1.07
CA ARG A 43 -16.03 10.92 1.72
C ARG A 43 -16.18 9.39 1.68
N ASP A 44 -17.37 8.91 1.31
CA ASP A 44 -17.68 7.49 1.17
C ASP A 44 -17.22 6.85 -0.15
N GLY A 45 -16.57 7.62 -1.01
CA GLY A 45 -16.04 7.14 -2.30
C GLY A 45 -17.04 7.06 -3.45
N GLN A 46 -18.35 7.18 -3.22
CA GLN A 46 -19.38 6.97 -4.24
C GLN A 46 -19.17 7.82 -5.51
N ARG A 47 -18.73 9.07 -5.37
CA ARG A 47 -18.45 9.93 -6.52
C ARG A 47 -17.29 9.46 -7.40
N PHE A 48 -16.44 8.57 -6.87
CA PHE A 48 -15.32 7.95 -7.59
C PHE A 48 -15.65 6.53 -8.07
N GLY A 49 -16.87 6.04 -7.78
CA GLY A 49 -17.32 4.70 -8.14
C GLY A 49 -16.72 3.60 -7.28
N VAL A 50 -16.37 3.91 -6.04
CA VAL A 50 -15.86 2.98 -5.02
C VAL A 50 -16.57 3.21 -3.68
N GLU A 51 -16.41 2.29 -2.74
CA GLU A 51 -16.83 2.43 -1.35
C GLU A 51 -15.59 2.59 -0.47
N ILE A 52 -15.52 3.69 0.30
CA ILE A 52 -14.38 3.99 1.15
C ILE A 52 -14.80 3.93 2.62
N ALA A 53 -14.07 3.15 3.39
CA ALA A 53 -14.06 3.21 4.85
C ALA A 53 -12.71 3.72 5.34
N TYR A 54 -12.68 4.31 6.54
CA TYR A 54 -11.48 4.89 7.13
C TYR A 54 -11.11 4.20 8.42
N SER A 55 -9.81 3.96 8.59
CA SER A 55 -9.22 3.52 9.85
C SER A 55 -8.26 4.60 10.35
N PHE A 56 -8.59 5.21 11.47
CA PHE A 56 -7.73 6.26 12.07
C PHE A 56 -6.67 5.64 12.96
N GLU A 57 -5.40 5.90 12.70
CA GLU A 57 -4.27 5.56 13.56
C GLU A 57 -3.97 6.72 14.51
N GLY A 58 -4.35 6.56 15.77
CA GLY A 58 -4.15 7.58 16.78
C GLY A 58 -4.97 7.33 18.02
N ARG A 59 -4.95 8.32 18.89
CA ARG A 59 -5.70 8.35 20.16
C ARG A 59 -6.50 9.64 20.28
N ILE A 60 -7.45 9.65 21.17
CA ILE A 60 -8.19 10.87 21.53
C ILE A 60 -7.58 11.40 22.83
N GLU A 61 -7.07 12.64 22.82
CA GLU A 61 -6.61 13.38 23.98
C GLU A 61 -7.38 14.69 24.09
N ASP A 62 -7.99 14.96 25.23
CA ASP A 62 -8.78 16.18 25.51
C ASP A 62 -9.86 16.49 24.45
N GLY A 63 -10.39 15.46 23.79
CA GLY A 63 -11.40 15.58 22.74
C GLY A 63 -10.84 15.84 21.34
N GLU A 64 -9.54 15.91 21.19
CA GLU A 64 -8.86 16.05 19.89
C GLU A 64 -8.29 14.72 19.43
N LEU A 65 -8.33 14.48 18.10
CA LEU A 65 -7.71 13.32 17.46
C LEU A 65 -6.22 13.57 17.28
N ILE A 66 -5.40 12.82 18.00
CA ILE A 66 -3.93 12.85 17.87
C ILE A 66 -3.46 11.64 17.10
N GLY A 67 -2.89 11.88 15.92
CA GLY A 67 -2.31 10.83 15.08
C GLY A 67 -1.10 10.18 15.77
N ASP A 68 -1.12 8.83 15.81
CA ASP A 68 -0.02 8.02 16.34
C ASP A 68 0.12 6.79 15.44
N ALA A 69 1.04 6.87 14.49
CA ALA A 69 1.20 5.87 13.45
C ALA A 69 1.71 4.55 14.02
N MET A 70 0.93 3.49 13.85
CA MET A 70 1.24 2.13 14.31
C MET A 70 2.19 1.36 13.37
N GLY A 71 2.58 2.00 12.27
CA GLY A 71 3.27 1.35 11.15
C GLY A 71 2.33 0.52 10.28
N SER A 72 2.78 0.17 9.07
CA SER A 72 1.92 -0.45 8.06
C SER A 72 1.30 -1.78 8.54
N ALA A 73 2.08 -2.62 9.20
CA ALA A 73 1.62 -3.91 9.70
C ALA A 73 0.63 -3.75 10.87
N GLY A 74 0.91 -2.84 11.80
CA GLY A 74 0.01 -2.54 12.92
C GLY A 74 -1.34 -1.99 12.45
N GLY A 75 -1.34 -1.12 11.44
CA GLY A 75 -2.56 -0.61 10.81
C GLY A 75 -3.41 -1.71 10.21
N LEU A 76 -2.82 -2.64 9.45
CA LEU A 76 -3.52 -3.80 8.88
C LEU A 76 -4.14 -4.69 9.96
N LYS A 77 -3.38 -4.99 11.02
CA LYS A 77 -3.88 -5.78 12.17
C LYS A 77 -5.06 -5.10 12.85
N LYS A 78 -4.98 -3.78 13.02
CA LYS A 78 -6.08 -2.99 13.59
C LYS A 78 -7.34 -3.11 12.74
N ILE A 79 -7.24 -2.91 11.42
CA ILE A 79 -8.36 -3.02 10.48
C ILE A 79 -9.02 -4.39 10.61
N GLN A 80 -8.25 -5.47 10.58
CA GLN A 80 -8.77 -6.83 10.67
C GLN A 80 -9.45 -7.13 12.01
N ASN A 81 -8.86 -6.67 13.13
CA ASN A 81 -9.42 -6.92 14.46
C ASN A 81 -10.76 -6.24 14.69
N PHE A 82 -10.97 -5.07 14.10
CA PHE A 82 -12.19 -4.29 14.34
C PHE A 82 -13.30 -4.55 13.31
N GLN A 83 -12.97 -4.84 12.07
CA GLN A 83 -13.96 -4.85 10.99
C GLN A 83 -13.99 -6.15 10.16
N ARG A 84 -12.99 -7.02 10.31
CA ARG A 84 -12.80 -8.22 9.47
C ARG A 84 -12.91 -7.90 7.97
N PHE A 85 -12.36 -6.75 7.60
CA PHE A 85 -12.43 -6.23 6.24
C PHE A 85 -11.55 -7.01 5.26
N LEU A 86 -10.47 -7.61 5.76
CA LEU A 86 -9.45 -8.31 4.96
C LEU A 86 -9.73 -9.82 5.01
N ASP A 87 -10.79 -10.29 4.34
CA ASP A 87 -11.26 -11.68 4.35
C ASP A 87 -11.07 -12.43 3.00
N ASP A 88 -10.56 -11.77 1.98
CA ASP A 88 -10.11 -12.33 0.69
C ASP A 88 -8.73 -11.74 0.34
N THR A 89 -8.16 -12.17 -0.78
CA THR A 89 -6.93 -11.57 -1.34
C THR A 89 -7.05 -10.06 -1.43
N PHE A 90 -6.13 -9.31 -0.87
CA PHE A 90 -6.19 -7.86 -0.85
C PHE A 90 -4.89 -7.20 -1.33
N VAL A 91 -5.00 -5.97 -1.80
CA VAL A 91 -3.88 -5.16 -2.28
C VAL A 91 -3.62 -4.02 -1.29
N VAL A 92 -2.36 -3.78 -0.98
CA VAL A 92 -1.91 -2.66 -0.15
C VAL A 92 -1.05 -1.72 -1.00
N LEU A 93 -1.39 -0.43 -0.98
CA LEU A 93 -0.65 0.62 -1.69
C LEU A 93 -0.38 1.80 -0.76
N CYS A 94 0.74 2.50 -1.02
CA CYS A 94 0.97 3.79 -0.38
C CYS A 94 0.07 4.85 -1.04
N GLY A 95 -0.69 5.60 -0.24
CA GLY A 95 -1.67 6.59 -0.71
C GLY A 95 -1.08 7.80 -1.44
N ASP A 96 0.23 7.93 -1.49
CA ASP A 96 0.98 8.99 -2.17
C ASP A 96 1.78 8.49 -3.40
N ALA A 97 1.56 7.25 -3.82
CA ALA A 97 2.18 6.67 -5.01
C ALA A 97 1.41 7.04 -6.28
N LEU A 98 2.11 7.37 -7.35
CA LEU A 98 1.56 7.44 -8.70
C LEU A 98 2.03 6.21 -9.46
N VAL A 99 1.09 5.36 -9.87
CA VAL A 99 1.38 4.02 -10.36
C VAL A 99 0.67 3.78 -11.69
N ASP A 100 1.38 3.15 -12.62
CA ASP A 100 0.83 2.57 -13.85
C ASP A 100 1.13 1.06 -13.82
N LEU A 101 0.17 0.28 -13.34
CA LEU A 101 0.34 -1.16 -13.08
C LEU A 101 -0.95 -1.92 -13.41
N ASP A 102 -0.83 -3.02 -14.15
CA ASP A 102 -1.92 -3.98 -14.31
C ASP A 102 -2.09 -4.81 -13.02
N LEU A 103 -2.95 -4.33 -12.12
CA LEU A 103 -3.26 -5.00 -10.86
C LEU A 103 -3.95 -6.35 -11.08
N THR A 104 -4.76 -6.48 -12.14
CA THR A 104 -5.44 -7.74 -12.46
C THR A 104 -4.43 -8.83 -12.80
N GLU A 105 -3.45 -8.54 -13.64
CA GLU A 105 -2.38 -9.49 -13.97
C GLU A 105 -1.48 -9.77 -12.76
N ALA A 106 -1.22 -8.76 -11.92
CA ALA A 106 -0.43 -8.94 -10.70
C ALA A 106 -1.10 -9.92 -9.72
N VAL A 107 -2.40 -9.75 -9.46
CA VAL A 107 -3.18 -10.68 -8.60
C VAL A 107 -3.25 -12.07 -9.21
N LYS A 108 -3.45 -12.18 -10.52
CA LYS A 108 -3.46 -13.46 -11.21
C LYS A 108 -2.14 -14.22 -11.04
N ARG A 109 -1.00 -13.53 -11.15
CA ARG A 109 0.33 -14.11 -10.90
C ARG A 109 0.53 -14.52 -9.45
N HIS A 110 0.08 -13.70 -8.51
CA HIS A 110 0.10 -14.00 -7.08
C HIS A 110 -0.64 -15.31 -6.79
N LYS A 111 -1.89 -15.43 -7.23
CA LYS A 111 -2.71 -16.64 -7.07
C LYS A 111 -2.12 -17.88 -7.77
N ALA A 112 -1.56 -17.72 -8.98
CA ALA A 112 -0.92 -18.80 -9.71
C ALA A 112 0.33 -19.37 -9.01
N LYS A 113 1.04 -18.54 -8.23
CA LYS A 113 2.19 -18.96 -7.42
C LYS A 113 1.79 -19.56 -6.07
N GLY A 114 0.53 -19.45 -5.65
CA GLY A 114 0.07 -19.85 -4.32
C GLY A 114 0.85 -19.15 -3.21
N ALA A 115 1.20 -17.88 -3.43
CA ALA A 115 2.00 -17.12 -2.50
C ALA A 115 1.10 -16.54 -1.40
N LEU A 116 1.59 -16.52 -0.15
CA LEU A 116 0.92 -15.84 0.96
C LEU A 116 1.06 -14.31 0.85
N ALA A 117 2.20 -13.87 0.32
CA ALA A 117 2.53 -12.48 0.10
C ALA A 117 3.29 -12.31 -1.22
N SER A 118 2.94 -11.30 -1.99
CA SER A 118 3.70 -10.84 -3.15
C SER A 118 3.97 -9.36 -3.04
N LEU A 119 5.12 -8.94 -3.49
CA LEU A 119 5.45 -7.53 -3.58
C LEU A 119 5.77 -7.16 -5.02
N ILE A 120 5.42 -5.95 -5.41
CA ILE A 120 5.76 -5.41 -6.71
C ILE A 120 7.12 -4.74 -6.62
N THR A 121 8.02 -5.14 -7.51
CA THR A 121 9.36 -4.58 -7.61
C THR A 121 9.53 -3.79 -8.90
N LYS A 122 10.45 -2.83 -8.87
CA LYS A 122 10.85 -2.05 -10.03
C LYS A 122 12.37 -2.03 -10.13
N ARG A 123 12.89 -2.17 -11.34
CA ARG A 123 14.30 -1.95 -11.62
C ARG A 123 14.58 -0.45 -11.72
N VAL A 124 15.62 0.02 -11.04
CA VAL A 124 16.08 1.41 -11.10
C VAL A 124 17.55 1.47 -11.47
N PRO A 125 18.05 2.62 -11.99
CA PRO A 125 19.47 2.84 -12.15
C PRO A 125 20.25 2.61 -10.84
N ARG A 126 21.43 2.01 -10.94
CA ARG A 126 22.25 1.62 -9.78
C ARG A 126 22.54 2.78 -8.82
N ASP A 127 22.73 3.97 -9.34
CA ASP A 127 22.98 5.19 -8.57
C ASP A 127 21.77 5.71 -7.77
N GLN A 128 20.59 5.13 -7.97
CA GLN A 128 19.34 5.51 -7.28
C GLN A 128 18.94 4.55 -6.16
N VAL A 129 19.58 3.37 -6.07
CA VAL A 129 19.16 2.31 -5.12
C VAL A 129 19.19 2.73 -3.66
N SER A 130 20.10 3.63 -3.28
CA SER A 130 20.25 4.13 -1.89
C SER A 130 19.02 4.94 -1.39
N SER A 131 18.12 5.31 -2.27
CA SER A 131 16.88 6.00 -1.89
C SER A 131 15.74 5.04 -1.50
N TYR A 132 15.90 3.74 -1.71
CA TYR A 132 14.83 2.75 -1.62
C TYR A 132 15.23 1.51 -0.82
N GLY A 133 14.22 0.75 -0.39
CA GLY A 133 14.43 -0.63 0.03
C GLY A 133 14.77 -1.51 -1.18
N VAL A 134 15.91 -2.19 -1.16
CA VAL A 134 16.37 -3.08 -2.22
C VAL A 134 15.91 -4.50 -1.94
N VAL A 135 15.45 -5.21 -2.96
CA VAL A 135 14.92 -6.56 -2.90
C VAL A 135 15.84 -7.51 -3.67
N VAL A 136 16.22 -8.60 -3.03
CA VAL A 136 16.95 -9.70 -3.68
C VAL A 136 16.03 -10.90 -3.84
N THR A 137 15.91 -11.41 -5.07
CA THR A 137 15.10 -12.60 -5.39
C THR A 137 15.96 -13.70 -5.96
N ASP A 138 15.49 -14.94 -5.86
CA ASP A 138 16.03 -16.04 -6.64
C ASP A 138 15.46 -16.08 -8.07
N GLU A 139 15.84 -17.12 -8.83
CA GLU A 139 15.41 -17.34 -10.21
C GLU A 139 13.89 -17.56 -10.35
N ASP A 140 13.25 -18.10 -9.30
CA ASP A 140 11.80 -18.29 -9.23
C ASP A 140 11.04 -17.02 -8.80
N GLY A 141 11.77 -15.94 -8.49
CA GLY A 141 11.23 -14.67 -8.02
C GLY A 141 10.83 -14.69 -6.54
N ARG A 142 11.31 -15.67 -5.74
CA ARG A 142 11.09 -15.64 -4.28
C ARG A 142 12.06 -14.66 -3.65
N VAL A 143 11.54 -13.83 -2.74
CA VAL A 143 12.37 -12.89 -1.97
C VAL A 143 13.31 -13.67 -1.06
N ARG A 144 14.60 -13.32 -1.12
CA ARG A 144 15.68 -13.91 -0.30
C ARG A 144 16.15 -12.96 0.78
N SER A 145 16.18 -11.67 0.47
CA SER A 145 16.56 -10.65 1.44
C SER A 145 16.07 -9.26 1.05
N PHE A 146 16.06 -8.38 2.05
CA PHE A 146 15.84 -6.95 1.90
C PHE A 146 17.05 -6.19 2.43
N GLN A 147 17.35 -5.06 1.81
CA GLN A 147 18.31 -4.09 2.29
C GLN A 147 17.63 -2.72 2.32
N GLU A 148 17.54 -2.11 3.49
CA GLU A 148 16.95 -0.77 3.62
C GLU A 148 17.98 0.29 3.27
N LYS A 149 17.75 1.01 2.18
CA LYS A 149 18.58 2.13 1.70
C LYS A 149 20.08 1.86 1.78
N PRO A 150 20.58 0.79 1.14
CA PRO A 150 22.02 0.47 1.19
C PRO A 150 22.82 1.54 0.47
N GLU A 151 24.09 1.65 0.79
CA GLU A 151 25.02 2.40 -0.06
C GLU A 151 25.08 1.76 -1.45
N VAL A 152 25.34 2.57 -2.49
CA VAL A 152 25.31 2.12 -3.89
C VAL A 152 26.20 0.90 -4.12
N ASP A 153 27.40 0.91 -3.52
CA ASP A 153 28.39 -0.16 -3.67
C ASP A 153 27.99 -1.45 -2.94
N ASP A 154 27.22 -1.33 -1.85
CA ASP A 154 26.76 -2.45 -1.00
C ASP A 154 25.41 -3.04 -1.43
N ALA A 155 24.72 -2.41 -2.38
CA ALA A 155 23.42 -2.88 -2.82
C ALA A 155 23.54 -4.22 -3.57
N ALA A 156 22.86 -5.25 -3.08
CA ALA A 156 22.87 -6.60 -3.63
C ALA A 156 22.05 -6.75 -4.92
N SER A 157 21.19 -5.77 -5.23
CA SER A 157 20.30 -5.78 -6.40
C SER A 157 20.02 -4.34 -6.86
N ASP A 158 19.48 -4.20 -8.07
CA ASP A 158 18.91 -2.97 -8.61
C ASP A 158 17.37 -2.99 -8.61
N MET A 159 16.78 -4.03 -8.00
CA MET A 159 15.33 -4.16 -7.82
C MET A 159 14.92 -3.51 -6.50
N ILE A 160 13.99 -2.55 -6.58
CA ILE A 160 13.49 -1.84 -5.41
C ILE A 160 12.08 -2.29 -5.04
N ASN A 161 11.76 -2.16 -3.76
CA ASN A 161 10.41 -2.28 -3.22
C ASN A 161 9.60 -1.03 -3.61
N THR A 162 8.48 -1.23 -4.28
CA THR A 162 7.59 -0.13 -4.70
C THR A 162 6.56 0.25 -3.63
N GLY A 163 6.48 -0.48 -2.52
CA GLY A 163 5.44 -0.28 -1.50
C GLY A 163 4.05 -0.79 -1.93
N ILE A 164 4.00 -1.68 -2.93
CA ILE A 164 2.76 -2.29 -3.42
C ILE A 164 2.83 -3.78 -3.12
N TYR A 165 1.84 -4.27 -2.41
CA TYR A 165 1.78 -5.66 -1.94
C TYR A 165 0.44 -6.30 -2.27
N ILE A 166 0.46 -7.62 -2.48
CA ILE A 166 -0.71 -8.46 -2.61
C ILE A 166 -0.60 -9.53 -1.53
N PHE A 167 -1.61 -9.66 -0.71
CA PHE A 167 -1.62 -10.55 0.43
C PHE A 167 -2.84 -11.46 0.43
N GLU A 168 -2.66 -12.69 0.92
CA GLU A 168 -3.74 -13.51 1.41
C GLU A 168 -4.04 -13.17 2.90
N PRO A 169 -5.29 -13.32 3.37
CA PRO A 169 -5.68 -12.98 4.76
C PRO A 169 -4.79 -13.60 5.83
N GLU A 170 -4.29 -14.82 5.59
CA GLU A 170 -3.44 -15.57 6.51
C GLU A 170 -2.10 -14.88 6.82
N VAL A 171 -1.70 -13.88 6.01
CA VAL A 171 -0.51 -13.05 6.33
C VAL A 171 -0.65 -12.36 7.69
N LEU A 172 -1.88 -12.08 8.10
CA LEU A 172 -2.18 -11.37 9.35
C LEU A 172 -1.91 -12.21 10.61
N ASP A 173 -1.71 -13.52 10.47
CA ASP A 173 -1.29 -14.40 11.55
C ASP A 173 0.18 -14.18 11.94
N PHE A 174 0.94 -13.50 11.07
CA PHE A 174 2.37 -13.19 11.27
C PHE A 174 2.62 -11.75 11.72
N VAL A 175 1.57 -10.97 11.99
CA VAL A 175 1.62 -9.55 12.38
C VAL A 175 1.24 -9.34 13.85
#